data_5f9c79e353728732827721ffae81901a
#
_entry.id   5f9c79e353728732827721ffae81901a
#
_cell.length_a   1.000
_cell.length_b   1.000
_cell.length_c   1.000
_cell.angle_alpha   90.00
_cell.angle_beta   90.00
_cell.angle_gamma   90.00
#
_symmetry.space_group_name_H-M   'P 1'
#
loop_
_entity.id
_entity.type
_entity.pdbx_description
1 polymer ?
#
loop_
_entity_poly.entity_id
_entity_poly.type
_entity_poly.pdbx_seq_one_letter_code
_entity_poly.pdbx_strand_id
1 'polypeptide(L)'
;MYAVRDGNVLTLREGSNGVACLVARDLHEGGLYPICFNAEGTRTVMHRELMQVRLRSLGVSEDSVDRAVSSAYARGELTAPRELALAYMMSPRQVLFSSPDAAGRRVGAWHPHLMFYVPGATPAKFGLTQDGAGEPISVGSPGTPQAEMIVKVPKWADGSPVAGGAKDQ
;
A
#
# COMPACT_ATOMS: atom_id res chain seq x y z
N MET A 1 -2.27 15.89 -5.08
CA MET A 1 -2.01 15.28 -3.76
C MET A 1 -3.30 15.29 -2.98
N TYR A 2 -3.64 14.18 -2.36
CA TYR A 2 -4.90 13.95 -1.66
C TYR A 2 -4.65 13.57 -0.21
N ALA A 3 -5.64 13.77 0.64
CA ALA A 3 -5.70 13.25 2.01
C ALA A 3 -7.13 12.84 2.31
N VAL A 4 -7.31 12.01 3.34
CA VAL A 4 -8.64 11.67 3.87
C VAL A 4 -8.73 12.19 5.30
N ARG A 5 -9.81 12.89 5.59
CA ARG A 5 -10.13 13.39 6.91
C ARG A 5 -11.63 13.22 7.19
N ASP A 6 -11.96 12.54 8.27
CA ASP A 6 -13.35 12.30 8.70
C ASP A 6 -14.22 11.70 7.56
N GLY A 7 -13.68 10.72 6.85
CA GLY A 7 -14.33 10.07 5.71
C GLY A 7 -14.40 10.89 4.42
N ASN A 8 -13.89 12.13 4.41
CA ASN A 8 -13.91 12.99 3.24
C ASN A 8 -12.55 13.03 2.55
N VAL A 9 -12.55 12.95 1.21
CA VAL A 9 -11.35 13.12 0.39
C VAL A 9 -11.10 14.61 0.16
N LEU A 10 -9.92 15.06 0.55
CA LEU A 10 -9.48 16.44 0.38
C LEU A 10 -8.41 16.51 -0.72
N THR A 11 -8.61 17.37 -1.70
CA THR A 11 -7.57 17.72 -2.68
C THR A 11 -6.67 18.80 -2.08
N LEU A 12 -5.42 18.42 -1.75
CA LEU A 12 -4.44 19.34 -1.20
C LEU A 12 -3.65 20.07 -2.30
N ARG A 13 -3.44 19.40 -3.44
CA ARG A 13 -2.74 19.94 -4.59
C ARG A 13 -3.11 19.15 -5.82
N GLU A 14 -3.46 19.84 -6.90
CA GLU A 14 -3.64 19.23 -8.22
C GLU A 14 -2.30 18.76 -8.80
N GLY A 15 -2.35 17.66 -9.56
CA GLY A 15 -1.24 17.17 -10.35
C GLY A 15 -1.38 17.54 -11.82
N SER A 16 -0.27 17.62 -12.54
CA SER A 16 -0.24 17.98 -13.97
C SER A 16 0.24 16.85 -14.89
N ASN A 17 0.73 15.74 -14.32
CA ASN A 17 1.40 14.66 -15.07
C ASN A 17 0.71 13.29 -14.92
N GLY A 18 -0.53 13.25 -14.43
CA GLY A 18 -1.26 12.01 -14.15
C GLY A 18 -0.82 11.26 -12.90
N VAL A 19 0.28 11.67 -12.25
CA VAL A 19 0.74 11.08 -10.99
C VAL A 19 -0.01 11.69 -9.83
N ALA A 20 -0.55 10.87 -8.94
CA ALA A 20 -1.22 11.31 -7.72
C ALA A 20 -0.59 10.71 -6.48
N CYS A 21 -0.57 11.47 -5.39
CA CYS A 21 -0.15 10.99 -4.08
C CYS A 21 -1.28 11.13 -3.08
N LEU A 22 -1.43 10.14 -2.22
CA LEU A 22 -2.33 10.12 -1.08
C LEU A 22 -1.50 10.14 0.20
N VAL A 23 -1.85 11.03 1.12
CA VAL A 23 -1.36 10.96 2.50
C VAL A 23 -2.45 10.29 3.33
N ALA A 24 -2.27 9.00 3.58
CA ALA A 24 -3.19 8.20 4.35
C ALA A 24 -2.75 8.09 5.81
N ARG A 25 -3.73 8.04 6.70
CA ARG A 25 -3.56 7.73 8.10
C ARG A 25 -4.28 6.44 8.41
N ASP A 26 -3.61 5.53 9.06
CA ASP A 26 -4.24 4.42 9.71
C ASP A 26 -4.66 4.84 11.12
N LEU A 27 -5.95 5.04 11.32
CA LEU A 27 -6.48 5.51 12.59
C LEU A 27 -6.43 4.43 13.69
N HIS A 28 -6.48 3.16 13.31
CA HIS A 28 -6.43 2.05 14.26
C HIS A 28 -5.00 1.83 14.79
N GLU A 29 -4.01 2.08 13.95
CA GLU A 29 -2.61 1.83 14.28
C GLU A 29 -1.78 3.10 14.47
N GLY A 30 -2.34 4.28 14.22
CA GLY A 30 -1.61 5.56 14.29
C GLY A 30 -0.57 5.69 13.18
N GLY A 31 -0.68 4.89 12.12
CA GLY A 31 0.20 4.93 10.97
C GLY A 31 0.01 6.18 10.12
N LEU A 32 1.07 6.59 9.46
CA LEU A 32 1.07 7.63 8.44
C LEU A 32 1.83 7.08 7.22
N TYR A 33 1.17 7.00 6.09
CA TYR A 33 1.81 6.49 4.88
C TYR A 33 1.50 7.34 3.65
N PRO A 34 2.45 8.17 3.25
CA PRO A 34 2.41 8.79 1.94
C PRO A 34 2.62 7.71 0.87
N ILE A 35 1.65 7.59 -0.04
CA ILE A 35 1.70 6.67 -1.17
C ILE A 35 1.44 7.45 -2.45
N CYS A 36 2.29 7.27 -3.46
CA CYS A 36 2.14 7.92 -4.76
C CYS A 36 1.93 6.87 -5.84
N PHE A 37 1.14 7.18 -6.85
CA PHE A 37 0.77 6.28 -7.94
C PHE A 37 1.19 6.88 -9.28
N ASN A 38 1.66 6.05 -10.21
CA ASN A 38 1.78 6.45 -11.61
C ASN A 38 0.39 6.69 -12.24
N ALA A 39 0.32 7.10 -13.49
CA ALA A 39 -0.93 7.46 -14.15
C ALA A 39 -1.97 6.31 -14.14
N GLU A 40 -1.55 5.08 -14.43
CA GLU A 40 -2.44 3.90 -14.37
C GLU A 40 -2.88 3.59 -12.94
N GLY A 41 -1.96 3.61 -11.98
CA GLY A 41 -2.29 3.42 -10.57
C GLY A 41 -3.24 4.50 -10.04
N THR A 42 -3.10 5.75 -10.50
CA THR A 42 -4.01 6.85 -10.16
C THR A 42 -5.43 6.58 -10.64
N ARG A 43 -5.59 6.05 -11.86
CA ARG A 43 -6.91 5.73 -12.44
C ARG A 43 -7.57 4.49 -11.86
N THR A 44 -6.81 3.60 -11.25
CA THR A 44 -7.29 2.28 -10.81
C THR A 44 -7.08 2.07 -9.31
N VAL A 45 -5.86 1.82 -8.90
CA VAL A 45 -5.50 1.40 -7.54
C VAL A 45 -5.79 2.46 -6.49
N MET A 46 -5.57 3.74 -6.82
CA MET A 46 -5.83 4.84 -5.90
C MET A 46 -7.29 4.91 -5.45
N HIS A 47 -8.24 4.54 -6.31
CA HIS A 47 -9.66 4.51 -5.94
C HIS A 47 -9.94 3.45 -4.86
N ARG A 48 -9.27 2.29 -4.94
CA ARG A 48 -9.31 1.28 -3.89
C ARG A 48 -8.72 1.83 -2.59
N GLU A 49 -7.54 2.44 -2.63
CA GLU A 49 -6.89 3.01 -1.45
C GLU A 49 -7.78 4.08 -0.78
N LEU A 50 -8.35 4.97 -1.56
CA LEU A 50 -9.29 5.97 -1.04
C LEU A 50 -10.50 5.33 -0.37
N MET A 51 -11.06 4.26 -0.94
CA MET A 51 -12.17 3.51 -0.35
C MET A 51 -11.75 2.89 0.98
N GLN A 52 -10.61 2.21 1.04
CA GLN A 52 -10.10 1.58 2.26
C GLN A 52 -9.85 2.60 3.36
N VAL A 53 -9.09 3.66 3.06
CA VAL A 53 -8.79 4.72 4.05
C VAL A 53 -10.07 5.40 4.55
N ARG A 54 -11.05 5.63 3.68
CA ARG A 54 -12.35 6.18 4.07
C ARG A 54 -13.10 5.25 5.01
N LEU A 55 -13.22 3.97 4.70
CA LEU A 55 -13.92 2.99 5.55
C LEU A 55 -13.23 2.85 6.91
N ARG A 56 -11.90 2.77 6.94
CA ARG A 56 -11.11 2.77 8.17
C ARG A 56 -11.33 4.04 9.01
N SER A 57 -11.37 5.20 8.37
CA SER A 57 -11.63 6.47 9.07
C SER A 57 -13.01 6.56 9.71
N LEU A 58 -13.94 5.72 9.27
CA LEU A 58 -15.29 5.57 9.84
C LEU A 58 -15.37 4.42 10.88
N GLY A 59 -14.26 3.81 11.23
CA GLY A 59 -14.19 2.74 12.23
C GLY A 59 -14.67 1.37 11.72
N VAL A 60 -14.72 1.16 10.39
CA VAL A 60 -15.10 -0.13 9.81
C VAL A 60 -13.96 -1.13 10.04
N SER A 61 -14.30 -2.36 10.48
CA SER A 61 -13.32 -3.42 10.72
C SER A 61 -12.63 -3.88 9.43
N GLU A 62 -11.38 -4.35 9.51
CA GLU A 62 -10.58 -4.81 8.36
C GLU A 62 -11.32 -5.87 7.53
N ASP A 63 -11.92 -6.89 8.16
CA ASP A 63 -12.71 -7.90 7.46
C ASP A 63 -13.87 -7.30 6.65
N SER A 64 -14.48 -6.22 7.14
CA SER A 64 -15.57 -5.54 6.45
C SER A 64 -15.04 -4.63 5.34
N VAL A 65 -13.88 -4.03 5.53
CA VAL A 65 -13.17 -3.29 4.48
C VAL A 65 -12.82 -4.22 3.33
N ASP A 66 -12.25 -5.39 3.61
CA ASP A 66 -11.86 -6.37 2.58
C ASP A 66 -13.09 -6.91 1.81
N ARG A 67 -14.18 -7.20 2.51
CA ARG A 67 -15.45 -7.59 1.86
C ARG A 67 -16.00 -6.47 0.97
N ALA A 68 -15.96 -5.24 1.43
CA ALA A 68 -16.44 -4.09 0.67
C ALA A 68 -15.61 -3.88 -0.61
N VAL A 69 -14.29 -3.96 -0.51
CA VAL A 69 -13.38 -3.86 -1.66
C VAL A 69 -13.61 -4.99 -2.66
N SER A 70 -13.69 -6.24 -2.18
CA SER A 70 -13.95 -7.40 -3.03
C SER A 70 -15.28 -7.28 -3.77
N SER A 71 -16.32 -6.82 -3.07
CA SER A 71 -17.65 -6.58 -3.64
C SER A 71 -17.62 -5.45 -4.68
N ALA A 72 -16.86 -4.38 -4.44
CA ALA A 72 -16.73 -3.26 -5.37
C ALA A 72 -16.05 -3.68 -6.68
N TYR A 73 -15.02 -4.55 -6.61
CA TYR A 73 -14.44 -5.16 -7.80
C TYR A 73 -15.44 -6.05 -8.54
N ALA A 74 -16.19 -6.88 -7.83
CA ALA A 74 -17.19 -7.78 -8.43
C ALA A 74 -18.32 -7.02 -9.14
N ARG A 75 -18.69 -5.82 -8.65
CA ARG A 75 -19.70 -4.95 -9.28
C ARG A 75 -19.13 -4.00 -10.34
N GLY A 76 -17.81 -4.00 -10.56
CA GLY A 76 -17.15 -3.08 -11.50
C GLY A 76 -17.06 -1.62 -11.03
N GLU A 77 -17.29 -1.35 -9.75
CA GLU A 77 -17.11 -0.04 -9.12
C GLU A 77 -15.62 0.29 -8.96
N LEU A 78 -14.81 -0.73 -8.74
CA LEU A 78 -13.36 -0.69 -8.79
C LEU A 78 -12.87 -1.44 -10.02
N THR A 79 -11.83 -0.91 -10.66
CA THR A 79 -11.24 -1.50 -11.85
C THR A 79 -9.81 -1.94 -11.57
N ALA A 80 -9.48 -3.18 -11.91
CA ALA A 80 -8.11 -3.66 -11.87
C ALA A 80 -7.26 -2.99 -12.97
N PRO A 81 -5.96 -2.76 -12.72
CA PRO A 81 -5.07 -2.23 -13.75
C PRO A 81 -5.05 -3.09 -15.01
N ARG A 82 -5.02 -2.46 -16.17
CA ARG A 82 -4.84 -3.11 -17.48
C ARG A 82 -3.45 -2.90 -18.05
N GLU A 83 -2.76 -1.90 -17.55
CA GLU A 83 -1.38 -1.55 -17.87
C GLU A 83 -0.55 -1.59 -16.60
N LEU A 84 0.73 -1.25 -16.68
CA LEU A 84 1.63 -1.22 -15.53
C LEU A 84 1.19 -0.14 -14.53
N ALA A 85 0.58 -0.56 -13.44
CA ALA A 85 0.28 0.29 -12.30
C ALA A 85 1.38 0.13 -11.24
N LEU A 86 1.89 1.26 -10.78
CA LEU A 86 2.92 1.36 -9.76
C LEU A 86 2.45 2.21 -8.60
N ALA A 87 2.84 1.81 -7.40
CA ALA A 87 2.78 2.68 -6.25
C ALA A 87 4.15 2.78 -5.55
N TYR A 88 4.40 3.93 -4.95
CA TYR A 88 5.66 4.30 -4.33
C TYR A 88 5.40 4.63 -2.86
N MET A 89 5.92 3.82 -1.94
CA MET A 89 5.90 4.07 -0.50
C MET A 89 7.33 4.28 -0.02
N MET A 90 7.89 5.43 -0.33
CA MET A 90 9.31 5.72 -0.16
C MET A 90 9.59 6.97 0.70
N SER A 91 8.59 7.49 1.40
CA SER A 91 8.77 8.66 2.25
C SER A 91 9.49 8.28 3.55
N PRO A 92 10.57 8.98 3.96
CA PRO A 92 11.20 8.77 5.25
C PRO A 92 10.33 9.19 6.43
N ARG A 93 9.21 9.86 6.16
CA ARG A 93 8.18 10.19 7.16
C ARG A 93 7.07 9.14 7.26
N GLN A 94 7.20 8.04 6.53
CA GLN A 94 6.28 6.92 6.63
C GLN A 94 6.40 6.29 8.03
N VAL A 95 5.25 6.09 8.66
CA VAL A 95 5.11 5.37 9.92
C VAL A 95 4.09 4.27 9.67
N LEU A 96 4.58 3.12 9.24
CA LEU A 96 3.81 1.88 9.12
C LEU A 96 4.39 0.90 10.11
N PHE A 97 3.52 0.24 10.86
CA PHE A 97 3.90 -0.77 11.80
C PHE A 97 3.62 -2.15 11.20
N SER A 98 4.56 -3.08 11.40
CA SER A 98 4.28 -4.50 11.24
C SER A 98 3.26 -4.92 12.31
N SER A 99 2.62 -6.07 12.11
CA SER A 99 1.76 -6.68 13.12
C SER A 99 2.44 -6.65 14.49
N PRO A 100 1.69 -6.46 15.59
CA PRO A 100 2.25 -6.48 16.93
C PRO A 100 3.01 -7.78 17.18
N ASP A 101 4.13 -7.70 17.91
CA ASP A 101 4.78 -8.90 18.42
C ASP A 101 3.89 -9.63 19.46
N ALA A 102 4.31 -10.81 19.92
CA ALA A 102 3.57 -11.58 20.90
C ALA A 102 3.31 -10.85 22.24
N ALA A 103 4.00 -9.74 22.49
CA ALA A 103 3.81 -8.88 23.65
C ALA A 103 2.93 -7.65 23.34
N GLY A 104 2.35 -7.56 22.13
CA GLY A 104 1.52 -6.45 21.71
C GLY A 104 2.30 -5.17 21.37
N ARG A 105 3.64 -5.25 21.28
CA ARG A 105 4.48 -4.10 20.92
C ARG A 105 4.54 -3.96 19.41
N ARG A 106 4.35 -2.76 18.90
CA ARG A 106 4.54 -2.45 17.49
C ARG A 106 6.03 -2.49 17.16
N VAL A 107 6.43 -3.44 16.34
CA VAL A 107 7.84 -3.69 16.02
C VAL A 107 8.09 -3.33 14.56
N GLY A 108 8.99 -2.39 14.37
CA GLY A 108 9.59 -2.08 13.07
C GLY A 108 8.72 -1.21 12.16
N ALA A 109 9.35 -0.21 11.59
CA ALA A 109 8.79 0.50 10.45
C ALA A 109 8.96 -0.35 9.18
N TRP A 110 7.97 -0.33 8.31
CA TRP A 110 8.10 -0.95 7.00
C TRP A 110 9.22 -0.28 6.22
N HIS A 111 9.96 -1.07 5.47
CA HIS A 111 10.98 -0.58 4.56
C HIS A 111 10.35 0.27 3.44
N PRO A 112 11.10 1.21 2.85
CA PRO A 112 10.70 1.83 1.61
C PRO A 112 10.53 0.75 0.55
N HIS A 113 9.46 0.84 -0.23
CA HIS A 113 9.14 -0.18 -1.23
C HIS A 113 8.37 0.38 -2.42
N LEU A 114 8.44 -0.37 -3.49
CA LEU A 114 7.63 -0.20 -4.69
C LEU A 114 6.61 -1.32 -4.78
N MET A 115 5.41 -1.02 -5.24
CA MET A 115 4.37 -2.01 -5.51
C MET A 115 4.07 -2.01 -7.01
N PHE A 116 4.16 -3.18 -7.61
CA PHE A 116 3.80 -3.44 -8.99
C PHE A 116 2.48 -4.21 -8.97
N TYR A 117 1.39 -3.59 -9.40
CA TYR A 117 0.09 -4.25 -9.41
C TYR A 117 -0.03 -5.20 -10.58
N VAL A 118 -0.20 -6.47 -10.26
CA VAL A 118 -0.29 -7.59 -11.21
C VAL A 118 -1.53 -8.42 -10.85
N PRO A 119 -2.71 -8.07 -11.40
CA PRO A 119 -3.96 -8.76 -11.05
C PRO A 119 -3.86 -10.27 -11.17
N GLY A 120 -4.32 -10.99 -10.14
CA GLY A 120 -4.25 -12.44 -10.07
C GLY A 120 -2.86 -13.03 -9.84
N ALA A 121 -1.86 -12.20 -9.47
CA ALA A 121 -0.53 -12.67 -9.11
C ALA A 121 -0.58 -13.57 -7.86
N THR A 122 0.30 -14.58 -7.84
CA THR A 122 0.55 -15.43 -6.68
C THR A 122 2.05 -15.57 -6.47
N PRO A 123 2.55 -15.87 -5.27
CA PRO A 123 3.97 -16.11 -5.03
C PRO A 123 4.58 -17.11 -6.01
N ALA A 124 3.90 -18.21 -6.27
CA ALA A 124 4.36 -19.26 -7.18
C ALA A 124 4.62 -18.76 -8.63
N LYS A 125 3.85 -17.77 -9.11
CA LYS A 125 4.07 -17.18 -10.44
C LYS A 125 5.40 -16.44 -10.56
N PHE A 126 5.99 -16.05 -9.44
CA PHE A 126 7.28 -15.36 -9.36
C PHE A 126 8.40 -16.25 -8.80
N GLY A 127 8.16 -17.55 -8.60
CA GLY A 127 9.13 -18.46 -8.01
C GLY A 127 9.42 -18.19 -6.52
N LEU A 128 8.52 -17.50 -5.85
CA LEU A 128 8.65 -17.16 -4.43
C LEU A 128 8.00 -18.25 -3.55
N THR A 129 8.53 -18.41 -2.34
CA THR A 129 7.88 -19.23 -1.30
C THR A 129 6.63 -18.50 -0.78
N GLN A 130 5.67 -19.24 -0.21
CA GLN A 130 4.40 -18.63 0.24
C GLN A 130 4.58 -17.58 1.33
N ASP A 131 5.63 -17.69 2.12
CA ASP A 131 5.81 -16.87 3.31
C ASP A 131 6.51 -15.54 3.03
N GLY A 132 7.27 -15.43 1.92
CA GLY A 132 7.99 -14.21 1.53
C GLY A 132 8.81 -13.54 2.64
N ALA A 133 8.91 -14.21 3.80
CA ALA A 133 9.53 -13.70 5.00
C ALA A 133 11.05 -13.61 4.80
N GLY A 134 11.58 -12.39 4.89
CA GLY A 134 13.01 -12.13 4.72
C GLY A 134 13.46 -11.88 3.27
N GLU A 135 12.60 -12.10 2.28
CA GLU A 135 12.93 -11.84 0.89
C GLU A 135 12.75 -10.35 0.52
N PRO A 136 13.55 -9.81 -0.42
CA PRO A 136 13.39 -8.44 -0.89
C PRO A 136 12.08 -8.25 -1.68
N ILE A 137 11.46 -9.34 -2.12
CA ILE A 137 10.23 -9.36 -2.93
C ILE A 137 9.17 -10.21 -2.21
N SER A 138 7.96 -9.70 -2.14
CA SER A 138 6.78 -10.41 -1.64
C SER A 138 5.56 -10.14 -2.51
N VAL A 139 4.50 -10.93 -2.35
CA VAL A 139 3.23 -10.73 -3.05
C VAL A 139 2.14 -10.42 -2.02
N GLY A 140 1.56 -9.24 -2.12
CA GLY A 140 0.40 -8.86 -1.36
C GLY A 140 -0.90 -9.25 -2.07
N SER A 141 -1.96 -9.50 -1.31
CA SER A 141 -3.30 -9.84 -1.82
C SER A 141 -3.32 -10.92 -2.91
N PRO A 142 -2.63 -12.08 -2.73
CA PRO A 142 -2.40 -13.04 -3.80
C PRO A 142 -3.71 -13.58 -4.41
N GLY A 143 -3.72 -13.74 -5.74
CA GLY A 143 -4.84 -14.29 -6.49
C GLY A 143 -6.03 -13.33 -6.69
N THR A 144 -5.97 -12.13 -6.15
CA THR A 144 -7.06 -11.14 -6.23
C THR A 144 -6.86 -10.13 -7.38
N PRO A 145 -7.90 -9.36 -7.76
CA PRO A 145 -7.75 -8.25 -8.70
C PRO A 145 -6.78 -7.15 -8.23
N GLN A 146 -6.50 -7.09 -6.95
CA GLN A 146 -5.62 -6.10 -6.33
C GLN A 146 -4.22 -6.64 -5.99
N ALA A 147 -3.89 -7.84 -6.47
CA ALA A 147 -2.60 -8.46 -6.18
C ALA A 147 -1.43 -7.56 -6.64
N GLU A 148 -0.44 -7.43 -5.78
CA GLU A 148 0.75 -6.64 -6.04
C GLU A 148 2.03 -7.38 -5.68
N MET A 149 3.07 -7.19 -6.48
CA MET A 149 4.45 -7.55 -6.15
C MET A 149 5.08 -6.36 -5.41
N ILE A 150 5.51 -6.59 -4.17
CA ILE A 150 6.14 -5.60 -3.31
C ILE A 150 7.65 -5.80 -3.37
N VAL A 151 8.39 -4.77 -3.76
CA VAL A 151 9.85 -4.79 -3.86
C VAL A 151 10.43 -3.83 -2.83
N LYS A 152 11.09 -4.36 -1.81
CA LYS A 152 11.78 -3.55 -0.80
C LYS A 152 13.02 -2.90 -1.40
N VAL A 153 13.28 -1.65 -1.06
CA VAL A 153 14.47 -0.91 -1.52
C VAL A 153 15.31 -0.43 -0.34
N PRO A 154 16.63 -0.29 -0.50
CA PRO A 154 17.55 -0.05 0.63
C PRO A 154 17.58 1.40 1.12
N LYS A 155 16.93 2.32 0.41
CA LYS A 155 16.97 3.75 0.73
C LYS A 155 15.61 4.40 0.57
N TRP A 156 15.36 5.41 1.39
CA TRP A 156 14.24 6.32 1.25
C TRP A 156 14.40 7.25 0.03
N ALA A 157 13.34 7.93 -0.36
CA ALA A 157 13.36 8.82 -1.52
C ALA A 157 14.32 10.02 -1.38
N ASP A 158 14.70 10.41 -0.17
CA ASP A 158 15.70 11.45 0.09
C ASP A 158 17.15 10.92 0.12
N GLY A 159 17.35 9.62 -0.16
CA GLY A 159 18.64 8.95 -0.16
C GLY A 159 19.10 8.44 1.20
N SER A 160 18.37 8.73 2.28
CA SER A 160 18.72 8.23 3.61
C SER A 160 18.55 6.70 3.70
N PRO A 161 19.43 6.01 4.45
CA PRO A 161 19.33 4.56 4.63
C PRO A 161 18.14 4.21 5.54
N VAL A 162 17.66 2.98 5.41
CA VAL A 162 16.67 2.39 6.33
C VAL A 162 17.33 2.18 7.69
N ALA A 163 16.74 2.71 8.75
CA ALA A 163 17.24 2.50 10.11
C ALA A 163 17.14 1.01 10.46
N GLY A 164 18.28 0.37 10.79
CA GLY A 164 18.37 -1.04 11.16
C GLY A 164 18.91 -1.97 10.07
N GLY A 165 19.24 -1.50 8.86
CA GLY A 165 19.80 -2.32 7.77
C GLY A 165 21.30 -2.64 7.88
N ALA A 166 21.92 -2.46 9.02
CA ALA A 166 23.37 -2.67 9.20
C ALA A 166 23.74 -3.97 9.95
N LYS A 167 22.88 -4.98 9.95
CA LYS A 167 23.14 -6.26 10.68
C LYS A 167 22.98 -7.53 9.84
N ASP A 168 23.12 -7.46 8.54
CA ASP A 168 23.28 -8.66 7.71
C ASP A 168 24.42 -8.44 6.70
N GLN A 169 25.66 -8.48 7.17
CA GLN A 169 26.86 -8.80 6.41
C GLN A 169 27.61 -9.93 7.12
#